data_1da3cf2881469529f7da5c276df8c71e
#
_entry.id   1da3cf2881469529f7da5c276df8c71e
#
_cell.length_a   1.000
_cell.length_b   1.000
_cell.length_c   1.000
_cell.angle_alpha   90.00
_cell.angle_beta   90.00
_cell.angle_gamma   90.00
#
_symmetry.space_group_name_H-M   'P 1'
#
loop_
_entity.id
_entity.type
_entity.pdbx_description
1 polymer ?
#
loop_
_entity_poly.entity_id
_entity_poly.type
_entity_poly.pdbx_seq_one_letter_code
_entity_poly.pdbx_strand_id
1 'polypeptide(L)'
;DVLANAEAAKLTRIVAENMGFGWSETFYSGVTFPSVGQGLEMITKLGYKRIVVAPYFLFTGRLINRIDKYIDIVANRNKDIQFLKAKYLADQDHVLNTFVERIKEAEIGNYTDDKDLMLSFKKRLRQGEISVHHHHAEYKPIMDPEDDDVVEPGGHSHDHSHSHDHSHSHDHSHSHHGVY
;
A
#
# COMPACT_ATOMS: atom_id res chain seq x y z
N ASP A 1 -0.18 -4.38 6.60
CA ASP A 1 -0.50 -5.57 7.40
C ASP A 1 0.04 -6.83 6.70
N VAL A 2 0.82 -7.63 7.42
CA VAL A 2 1.47 -8.83 6.89
C VAL A 2 0.45 -9.87 6.39
N LEU A 3 -0.66 -10.04 7.09
CA LEU A 3 -1.70 -10.99 6.69
C LEU A 3 -2.43 -10.54 5.42
N ALA A 4 -2.76 -9.25 5.33
CA ALA A 4 -3.37 -8.69 4.12
C ALA A 4 -2.44 -8.83 2.90
N ASN A 5 -1.15 -8.58 3.10
CA ASN A 5 -0.14 -8.76 2.04
C ASN A 5 -0.02 -10.23 1.62
N ALA A 6 -0.06 -11.16 2.58
CA ALA A 6 -0.04 -12.59 2.31
C ALA A 6 -1.26 -13.06 1.51
N GLU A 7 -2.46 -12.56 1.83
CA GLU A 7 -3.67 -12.87 1.06
C GLU A 7 -3.58 -12.32 -0.39
N ALA A 8 -3.06 -11.12 -0.58
CA ALA A 8 -2.83 -10.58 -1.92
C ALA A 8 -1.85 -11.44 -2.73
N ALA A 9 -0.73 -11.84 -2.13
CA ALA A 9 0.24 -12.72 -2.77
C ALA A 9 -0.33 -14.10 -3.11
N LYS A 10 -1.14 -14.67 -2.21
CA LYS A 10 -1.86 -15.92 -2.45
C LYS A 10 -2.80 -15.83 -3.66
N LEU A 11 -3.59 -14.75 -3.76
CA LEU A 11 -4.47 -14.54 -4.92
C LEU A 11 -3.67 -14.41 -6.22
N THR A 12 -2.58 -13.67 -6.21
CA THR A 12 -1.68 -13.55 -7.35
C THR A 12 -1.16 -14.91 -7.79
N ARG A 13 -0.74 -15.76 -6.84
CA ARG A 13 -0.26 -17.11 -7.12
C ARG A 13 -1.32 -17.97 -7.75
N ILE A 14 -2.54 -17.99 -7.19
CA ILE A 14 -3.68 -18.76 -7.71
C ILE A 14 -4.00 -18.36 -9.16
N VAL A 15 -4.10 -17.05 -9.42
CA VAL A 15 -4.39 -16.55 -10.77
C VAL A 15 -3.28 -16.95 -11.75
N ALA A 16 -2.02 -16.77 -11.36
CA ALA A 16 -0.88 -17.09 -12.22
C ALA A 16 -0.83 -18.57 -12.61
N GLU A 17 -1.03 -19.47 -11.66
CA GLU A 17 -1.04 -20.91 -11.90
C GLU A 17 -2.21 -21.34 -12.79
N ASN A 18 -3.41 -20.82 -12.54
CA ASN A 18 -4.58 -21.11 -13.37
C ASN A 18 -4.42 -20.62 -14.81
N MET A 19 -3.69 -19.54 -15.03
CA MET A 19 -3.46 -18.98 -16.36
C MET A 19 -2.18 -19.48 -17.02
N GLY A 20 -1.38 -20.28 -16.34
CA GLY A 20 -0.12 -20.83 -16.87
C GLY A 20 0.98 -19.82 -17.06
N PHE A 21 1.02 -18.72 -16.25
CA PHE A 21 2.12 -17.78 -16.27
C PHE A 21 3.40 -18.39 -15.69
N GLY A 22 4.55 -18.12 -16.32
CA GLY A 22 5.83 -18.62 -15.86
C GLY A 22 6.37 -17.91 -14.62
N TRP A 23 5.87 -16.71 -14.32
CA TRP A 23 6.21 -15.92 -13.15
C TRP A 23 5.06 -15.00 -12.75
N SER A 24 4.96 -14.71 -11.47
CA SER A 24 4.02 -13.70 -10.96
C SER A 24 4.56 -13.05 -9.69
N GLU A 25 4.21 -11.80 -9.48
CA GLU A 25 4.59 -11.04 -8.30
C GLU A 25 3.50 -10.03 -7.94
N THR A 26 3.39 -9.69 -6.67
CA THR A 26 2.47 -8.68 -6.17
C THR A 26 3.22 -7.40 -5.88
N PHE A 27 2.79 -6.30 -6.51
CA PHE A 27 3.32 -4.96 -6.27
C PHE A 27 2.28 -4.10 -5.56
N TYR A 28 2.73 -3.17 -4.75
CA TYR A 28 1.86 -2.38 -3.89
C TYR A 28 1.90 -0.91 -4.28
N SER A 29 0.72 -0.27 -4.30
CA SER A 29 0.58 1.15 -4.64
C SER A 29 0.67 2.08 -3.43
N GLY A 30 0.84 1.53 -2.24
CA GLY A 30 0.95 2.27 -0.98
C GLY A 30 2.36 2.19 -0.38
N VAL A 31 2.41 2.01 0.93
CA VAL A 31 3.67 2.00 1.71
C VAL A 31 4.38 0.64 1.76
N THR A 32 3.74 -0.43 1.26
CA THR A 32 4.31 -1.77 1.26
C THR A 32 5.23 -1.96 0.06
N PHE A 33 6.30 -2.71 0.24
CA PHE A 33 7.24 -3.08 -0.82
C PHE A 33 7.01 -4.54 -1.30
N PRO A 34 7.35 -4.83 -2.57
CA PRO A 34 7.87 -3.90 -3.59
C PRO A 34 6.80 -2.94 -4.09
N SER A 35 7.19 -1.68 -4.31
CA SER A 35 6.31 -0.69 -4.92
C SER A 35 6.08 -1.00 -6.40
N VAL A 36 4.99 -0.47 -6.98
CA VAL A 36 4.67 -0.70 -8.41
C VAL A 36 5.84 -0.32 -9.31
N GLY A 37 6.43 0.86 -9.12
CA GLY A 37 7.54 1.32 -9.96
C GLY A 37 8.77 0.40 -9.89
N GLN A 38 9.22 0.08 -8.66
CA GLN A 38 10.36 -0.83 -8.46
C GLN A 38 10.08 -2.22 -9.01
N GLY A 39 8.89 -2.74 -8.74
CA GLY A 39 8.50 -4.07 -9.19
C GLY A 39 8.48 -4.17 -10.71
N LEU A 40 7.95 -3.16 -11.41
CA LEU A 40 7.95 -3.12 -12.86
C LEU A 40 9.38 -3.08 -13.44
N GLU A 41 10.29 -2.32 -12.84
CA GLU A 41 11.71 -2.31 -13.27
C GLU A 41 12.40 -3.64 -12.99
N MET A 42 12.10 -4.29 -11.87
CA MET A 42 12.70 -5.58 -11.54
C MET A 42 12.23 -6.70 -12.44
N ILE A 43 10.93 -6.75 -12.78
CA ILE A 43 10.37 -7.82 -13.60
C ILE A 43 10.89 -7.78 -15.04
N THR A 44 11.29 -6.62 -15.56
CA THR A 44 11.93 -6.53 -16.88
C THR A 44 13.26 -7.28 -16.97
N LYS A 45 13.95 -7.46 -15.83
CA LYS A 45 15.24 -8.15 -15.74
C LYS A 45 15.13 -9.66 -15.75
N LEU A 46 13.92 -10.21 -15.61
CA LEU A 46 13.67 -11.65 -15.60
C LEU A 46 13.66 -12.28 -17.00
N GLY A 47 13.76 -11.47 -18.06
CA GLY A 47 13.88 -11.95 -19.44
C GLY A 47 12.56 -12.33 -20.11
N TYR A 48 11.42 -12.15 -19.47
CA TYR A 48 10.10 -12.37 -20.08
C TYR A 48 9.81 -11.31 -21.15
N LYS A 49 9.24 -11.75 -22.27
CA LYS A 49 8.91 -10.88 -23.40
C LYS A 49 7.48 -10.33 -23.35
N ARG A 50 6.65 -10.83 -22.45
CA ARG A 50 5.28 -10.37 -22.24
C ARG A 50 4.98 -10.27 -20.75
N ILE A 51 4.58 -9.10 -20.32
CA ILE A 51 4.22 -8.78 -18.94
C ILE A 51 2.77 -8.31 -18.92
N VAL A 52 1.94 -8.93 -18.08
CA VAL A 52 0.57 -8.52 -17.84
C VAL A 52 0.50 -7.86 -16.47
N VAL A 53 0.02 -6.63 -16.41
CA VAL A 53 -0.23 -5.91 -15.16
C VAL A 53 -1.73 -5.90 -14.90
N ALA A 54 -2.15 -6.51 -13.79
CA ALA A 54 -3.55 -6.63 -13.40
C ALA A 54 -3.79 -5.87 -12.08
N PRO A 55 -4.46 -4.71 -12.11
CA PRO A 55 -4.76 -3.95 -10.92
C PRO A 55 -5.84 -4.64 -10.07
N TYR A 56 -5.55 -4.92 -8.80
CA TYR A 56 -6.53 -5.46 -7.85
C TYR A 56 -7.28 -4.32 -7.16
N PHE A 57 -8.11 -3.62 -7.93
CA PHE A 57 -8.93 -2.49 -7.49
C PHE A 57 -10.37 -2.63 -7.98
N LEU A 58 -11.32 -2.22 -7.14
CA LEU A 58 -12.75 -2.18 -7.50
C LEU A 58 -13.10 -0.93 -8.31
N PHE A 59 -12.40 0.19 -8.06
CA PHE A 59 -12.75 1.49 -8.64
C PHE A 59 -11.56 2.10 -9.37
N THR A 60 -11.87 2.94 -10.36
CA THR A 60 -10.87 3.81 -10.97
C THR A 60 -10.48 4.96 -10.04
N GLY A 61 -9.37 5.62 -10.34
CA GLY A 61 -8.95 6.79 -9.58
C GLY A 61 -7.47 7.12 -9.76
N ARG A 62 -6.96 8.02 -8.93
CA ARG A 62 -5.57 8.49 -8.99
C ARG A 62 -4.54 7.35 -8.96
N LEU A 63 -4.80 6.31 -8.15
CA LEU A 63 -3.87 5.17 -8.04
C LEU A 63 -3.79 4.38 -9.35
N ILE A 64 -4.92 4.13 -10.00
CA ILE A 64 -4.94 3.44 -11.31
C ILE A 64 -4.20 4.28 -12.34
N ASN A 65 -4.47 5.58 -12.42
CA ASN A 65 -3.78 6.48 -13.34
C ASN A 65 -2.27 6.52 -13.10
N ARG A 66 -1.84 6.49 -11.84
CA ARG A 66 -0.42 6.42 -11.47
C ARG A 66 0.22 5.10 -11.91
N ILE A 67 -0.46 3.98 -11.69
CA ILE A 67 0.00 2.65 -12.13
C ILE A 67 0.16 2.65 -13.66
N ASP A 68 -0.82 3.16 -14.37
CA ASP A 68 -0.79 3.23 -15.84
C ASP A 68 0.40 4.06 -16.35
N LYS A 69 0.66 5.21 -15.74
CA LYS A 69 1.84 6.02 -16.05
C LYS A 69 3.15 5.26 -15.82
N TYR A 70 3.30 4.56 -14.69
CA TYR A 70 4.50 3.74 -14.44
C TYR A 70 4.69 2.66 -15.49
N ILE A 71 3.61 1.98 -15.88
CA ILE A 71 3.67 0.96 -16.93
C ILE A 71 4.15 1.60 -18.25
N ASP A 72 3.61 2.76 -18.63
CA ASP A 72 3.98 3.44 -19.86
C ASP A 72 5.46 3.87 -19.86
N ILE A 73 5.95 4.39 -18.76
CA ILE A 73 7.35 4.78 -18.61
C ILE A 73 8.26 3.57 -18.78
N VAL A 74 7.99 2.47 -18.05
CA VAL A 74 8.81 1.26 -18.12
C VAL A 74 8.73 0.60 -19.50
N ALA A 75 7.54 0.55 -20.11
CA ALA A 75 7.33 0.03 -21.46
C ALA A 75 8.10 0.84 -22.51
N ASN A 76 8.12 2.17 -22.38
CA ASN A 76 8.86 3.05 -23.27
C ASN A 76 10.37 2.79 -23.26
N ARG A 77 10.92 2.34 -22.15
CA ARG A 77 12.34 2.01 -21.97
C ARG A 77 12.68 0.58 -22.42
N ASN A 78 11.69 -0.31 -22.45
CA ASN A 78 11.86 -1.73 -22.73
C ASN A 78 11.03 -2.15 -23.95
N LYS A 79 11.35 -1.63 -25.11
CA LYS A 79 10.60 -1.83 -26.37
C LYS A 79 10.54 -3.28 -26.86
N ASP A 80 11.43 -4.13 -26.36
CA ASP A 80 11.47 -5.57 -26.66
C ASP A 80 10.52 -6.39 -25.74
N ILE A 81 9.85 -5.75 -24.79
CA ILE A 81 8.88 -6.35 -23.88
C ILE A 81 7.48 -5.80 -24.19
N GLN A 82 6.54 -6.70 -24.37
CA GLN A 82 5.13 -6.35 -24.52
C GLN A 82 4.48 -6.20 -23.13
N PHE A 83 4.04 -5.00 -22.79
CA PHE A 83 3.23 -4.73 -21.60
C PHE A 83 1.74 -4.73 -21.95
N LEU A 84 0.97 -5.53 -21.21
CA LEU A 84 -0.48 -5.60 -21.31
C LEU A 84 -1.08 -5.08 -20.02
N LYS A 85 -1.98 -4.09 -20.14
CA LYS A 85 -2.72 -3.51 -19.02
C LYS A 85 -4.09 -4.17 -18.92
N ALA A 86 -4.33 -4.96 -17.88
CA ALA A 86 -5.68 -5.41 -17.58
C ALA A 86 -6.49 -4.27 -16.98
N LYS A 87 -7.79 -4.28 -17.19
CA LYS A 87 -8.70 -3.36 -16.49
C LYS A 87 -8.78 -3.73 -15.02
N TYR A 88 -9.08 -2.75 -14.16
CA TYR A 88 -9.45 -3.02 -12.77
C TYR A 88 -10.77 -3.79 -12.70
N LEU A 89 -11.12 -4.35 -11.54
CA LEU A 89 -12.24 -5.29 -11.39
C LEU A 89 -13.60 -4.68 -11.73
N ALA A 90 -13.82 -3.42 -11.37
CA ALA A 90 -15.06 -2.69 -11.64
C ALA A 90 -16.32 -3.46 -11.18
N ASP A 91 -17.37 -3.36 -11.98
CA ASP A 91 -18.68 -3.96 -11.79
C ASP A 91 -18.86 -5.29 -12.54
N GLN A 92 -17.80 -6.08 -12.65
CA GLN A 92 -17.89 -7.40 -13.28
C GLN A 92 -18.91 -8.28 -12.55
N ASP A 93 -19.65 -9.08 -13.29
CA ASP A 93 -20.71 -9.96 -12.74
C ASP A 93 -20.23 -10.82 -11.57
N HIS A 94 -19.01 -11.36 -11.64
CA HIS A 94 -18.45 -12.14 -10.56
C HIS A 94 -18.20 -11.31 -9.28
N VAL A 95 -17.83 -10.05 -9.41
CA VAL A 95 -17.67 -9.14 -8.28
C VAL A 95 -19.02 -8.84 -7.64
N LEU A 96 -20.01 -8.48 -8.47
CA LEU A 96 -21.38 -8.21 -7.99
C LEU A 96 -22.00 -9.45 -7.34
N ASN A 97 -21.86 -10.61 -7.94
CA ASN A 97 -22.34 -11.87 -7.38
C ASN A 97 -21.68 -12.17 -6.02
N THR A 98 -20.37 -11.90 -5.88
CA THR A 98 -19.68 -12.06 -4.60
C THR A 98 -20.28 -11.16 -3.53
N PHE A 99 -20.60 -9.90 -3.84
CA PHE A 99 -21.27 -9.00 -2.89
C PHE A 99 -22.64 -9.54 -2.49
N VAL A 100 -23.43 -10.03 -3.46
CA VAL A 100 -24.75 -10.61 -3.18
C VAL A 100 -24.63 -11.83 -2.26
N GLU A 101 -23.66 -12.71 -2.51
CA GLU A 101 -23.44 -13.88 -1.63
C GLU A 101 -23.02 -13.46 -0.21
N ARG A 102 -22.15 -12.46 -0.05
CA ARG A 102 -21.79 -11.93 1.27
C ARG A 102 -22.97 -11.35 2.01
N ILE A 103 -23.89 -10.67 1.31
CA ILE A 103 -25.12 -10.14 1.91
C ILE A 103 -26.02 -11.30 2.38
N LYS A 104 -26.23 -12.32 1.57
CA LYS A 104 -27.01 -13.49 1.95
C LYS A 104 -26.43 -14.24 3.16
N GLU A 105 -25.11 -14.41 3.19
CA GLU A 105 -24.41 -15.00 4.33
C GLU A 105 -24.65 -14.18 5.61
N ALA A 106 -24.64 -12.85 5.50
CA ALA A 106 -24.92 -11.96 6.60
C ALA A 106 -26.37 -12.08 7.10
N GLU A 107 -27.35 -12.18 6.20
CA GLU A 107 -28.78 -12.36 6.54
C GLU A 107 -29.03 -13.69 7.26
N ILE A 108 -28.35 -14.75 6.88
CA ILE A 108 -28.48 -16.08 7.48
C ILE A 108 -27.72 -16.19 8.82
N GLY A 109 -26.84 -15.21 9.13
CA GLY A 109 -25.97 -15.26 10.30
C GLY A 109 -24.85 -16.29 10.19
N ASN A 110 -24.54 -16.76 8.98
CA ASN A 110 -23.51 -17.75 8.73
C ASN A 110 -22.17 -17.04 8.46
N TYR A 111 -21.66 -16.37 9.48
CA TYR A 111 -20.31 -15.82 9.42
C TYR A 111 -19.31 -16.93 9.72
N THR A 112 -18.46 -17.25 8.78
CA THR A 112 -17.21 -17.92 9.10
C THR A 112 -16.28 -16.89 9.76
N ASP A 113 -16.39 -16.79 11.07
CA ASP A 113 -15.83 -15.73 11.91
C ASP A 113 -14.29 -15.76 12.02
N ASP A 114 -13.66 -16.76 11.45
CA ASP A 114 -12.24 -17.04 11.70
C ASP A 114 -11.24 -16.14 10.96
N LYS A 115 -11.72 -15.18 10.15
CA LYS A 115 -10.81 -14.46 9.25
C LYS A 115 -11.13 -12.98 9.07
N ASP A 116 -11.70 -12.33 10.04
CA ASP A 116 -11.74 -10.87 10.00
C ASP A 116 -10.32 -10.32 10.15
N LEU A 117 -9.67 -10.08 9.01
CA LEU A 117 -8.32 -9.52 8.94
C LEU A 117 -8.22 -8.20 9.71
N MET A 118 -9.28 -7.41 9.72
CA MET A 118 -9.32 -6.13 10.43
C MET A 118 -9.39 -6.30 11.95
N LEU A 119 -10.16 -7.27 12.46
CA LEU A 119 -10.17 -7.59 13.88
C LEU A 119 -8.83 -8.16 14.34
N SER A 120 -8.26 -9.06 13.56
CA SER A 120 -6.93 -9.61 13.81
C SER A 120 -5.87 -8.50 13.82
N PHE A 121 -5.90 -7.59 12.86
CA PHE A 121 -5.01 -6.44 12.78
C PHE A 121 -5.16 -5.53 14.01
N LYS A 122 -6.39 -5.14 14.36
CA LYS A 122 -6.67 -4.31 15.55
C LYS A 122 -6.19 -4.98 16.84
N LYS A 123 -6.36 -6.29 16.97
CA LYS A 123 -5.89 -7.05 18.12
C LYS A 123 -4.37 -6.99 18.25
N ARG A 124 -3.64 -7.29 17.15
CA ARG A 124 -2.17 -7.26 17.12
C ARG A 124 -1.62 -5.85 17.34
N LEU A 125 -2.30 -4.82 16.82
CA LEU A 125 -1.94 -3.42 17.06
C LEU A 125 -2.05 -3.06 18.56
N ARG A 126 -3.14 -3.48 19.23
CA ARG A 126 -3.33 -3.27 20.67
C ARG A 126 -2.32 -4.03 21.53
N GLN A 127 -1.86 -5.18 21.05
CA GLN A 127 -0.85 -6.01 21.72
C GLN A 127 0.59 -5.51 21.48
N GLY A 128 0.77 -4.49 20.65
CA GLY A 128 2.09 -3.95 20.30
C GLY A 128 2.92 -4.84 19.39
N GLU A 129 2.32 -5.89 18.81
CA GLU A 129 3.00 -6.79 17.88
C GLU A 129 3.27 -6.14 16.52
N ILE A 130 2.49 -5.13 16.18
CA ILE A 130 2.65 -4.32 14.97
C ILE A 130 2.57 -2.85 15.35
N SER A 131 3.41 -2.04 14.71
CA SER A 131 3.32 -0.58 14.79
C SER A 131 2.99 -0.01 13.42
N VAL A 132 2.04 0.92 13.39
CA VAL A 132 1.72 1.66 12.18
C VAL A 132 2.62 2.89 12.15
N HIS A 133 3.73 2.80 11.44
CA HIS A 133 4.53 3.96 11.12
C HIS A 133 4.05 4.50 9.78
N HIS A 134 3.59 5.72 9.75
CA HIS A 134 3.36 6.45 8.52
C HIS A 134 4.72 6.83 7.93
N HIS A 135 5.38 5.86 7.34
CA HIS A 135 6.52 6.16 6.50
C HIS A 135 5.98 6.67 5.18
N HIS A 136 6.09 7.96 4.97
CA HIS A 136 6.07 8.53 3.64
C HIS A 136 7.37 8.12 2.92
N ALA A 137 7.56 6.82 2.73
CA ALA A 137 8.57 6.34 1.82
C ALA A 137 8.06 6.59 0.41
N GLU A 138 8.14 7.83 -0.02
CA GLU A 138 8.00 8.14 -1.43
C GLU A 138 9.18 7.47 -2.14
N TYR A 139 8.90 6.35 -2.79
CA TYR A 139 9.75 5.90 -3.87
C TYR A 139 9.63 6.96 -4.97
N LYS A 140 10.61 7.85 -5.02
CA LYS A 140 10.81 8.68 -6.21
C LYS A 140 11.52 7.79 -7.22
N PRO A 141 10.85 7.35 -8.29
CA PRO A 141 11.56 6.73 -9.40
C PRO A 141 12.62 7.73 -9.84
N ILE A 142 13.75 7.25 -10.31
CA ILE A 142 14.80 8.07 -10.96
C ILE A 142 14.25 8.58 -12.31
N MET A 143 13.05 9.12 -12.31
CA MET A 143 12.24 9.32 -13.47
C MET A 143 11.52 10.62 -13.39
N ASP A 144 11.85 11.44 -14.34
CA ASP A 144 11.24 12.70 -14.73
C ASP A 144 11.03 13.73 -13.63
N PRO A 145 11.77 14.87 -13.73
CA PRO A 145 11.55 16.00 -12.84
C PRO A 145 10.18 16.69 -13.04
N GLU A 146 9.41 16.31 -14.05
CA GLU A 146 8.12 16.94 -14.37
C GLU A 146 6.93 16.32 -13.60
N ASP A 147 7.10 15.21 -12.87
CA ASP A 147 6.03 14.63 -12.05
C ASP A 147 5.80 15.34 -10.70
N ASP A 148 6.65 16.32 -10.34
CA ASP A 148 6.52 17.11 -9.11
C ASP A 148 5.50 18.27 -9.21
N ASP A 149 4.96 18.57 -10.39
CA ASP A 149 4.09 19.74 -10.64
C ASP A 149 2.58 19.48 -10.54
N VAL A 150 2.13 18.36 -9.97
CA VAL A 150 0.73 18.26 -9.54
C VAL A 150 0.59 18.82 -8.12
N VAL A 151 0.88 20.11 -7.97
CA VAL A 151 0.51 20.89 -6.80
C VAL A 151 -1.03 20.95 -6.77
N GLU A 152 -1.63 20.32 -5.77
CA GLU A 152 -3.04 20.51 -5.49
C GLU A 152 -3.29 21.96 -5.08
N PRO A 153 -4.25 22.68 -5.68
CA PRO A 153 -4.71 23.93 -5.13
C PRO A 153 -5.52 23.62 -3.88
N GLY A 154 -4.93 23.77 -2.70
CA GLY A 154 -5.61 23.65 -1.42
C GLY A 154 -4.92 22.82 -0.33
N GLY A 155 -3.62 22.75 -0.31
CA GLY A 155 -2.88 22.15 0.80
C GLY A 155 -2.91 23.04 2.04
N HIS A 156 -3.60 22.61 3.09
CA HIS A 156 -3.43 23.20 4.42
C HIS A 156 -2.02 22.90 4.91
N SER A 157 -1.19 23.95 4.97
CA SER A 157 0.10 23.90 5.63
C SER A 157 -0.12 23.78 7.14
N HIS A 158 0.10 22.61 7.71
CA HIS A 158 0.28 22.47 9.14
C HIS A 158 1.73 22.80 9.48
N ASP A 159 1.94 24.04 9.85
CA ASP A 159 3.20 24.51 10.40
C ASP A 159 3.31 24.00 11.84
N HIS A 160 4.03 22.91 12.06
CA HIS A 160 4.40 22.43 13.37
C HIS A 160 5.78 22.98 13.74
N SER A 161 5.82 24.24 14.16
CA SER A 161 6.99 24.79 14.83
C SER A 161 7.06 24.23 16.26
N HIS A 162 7.86 23.19 16.48
CA HIS A 162 8.26 22.76 17.82
C HIS A 162 9.44 23.61 18.28
N SER A 163 9.15 24.66 19.01
CA SER A 163 10.17 25.35 19.81
C SER A 163 10.35 24.57 21.11
N HIS A 164 11.47 23.84 21.24
CA HIS A 164 11.94 23.32 22.51
C HIS A 164 12.69 24.40 23.25
N ASP A 165 12.03 25.03 24.19
CA ASP A 165 12.66 25.93 25.13
C ASP A 165 13.06 25.12 26.39
N HIS A 166 14.35 24.77 26.51
CA HIS A 166 14.94 24.18 27.70
C HIS A 166 15.53 25.30 28.57
N SER A 167 14.73 25.84 29.46
CA SER A 167 15.26 26.68 30.53
C SER A 167 15.52 25.78 31.76
N HIS A 168 16.80 25.47 32.01
CA HIS A 168 17.27 24.91 33.28
C HIS A 168 17.55 26.10 34.21
N SER A 169 16.72 26.30 35.22
CA SER A 169 17.05 27.10 36.39
C SER A 169 17.37 26.18 37.56
N HIS A 170 18.66 26.12 37.92
CA HIS A 170 19.13 25.61 39.18
C HIS A 170 18.96 26.68 40.25
N ASP A 171 18.14 26.42 41.24
CA ASP A 171 18.13 27.24 42.44
C ASP A 171 18.46 26.34 43.63
N HIS A 172 19.67 26.55 44.20
CA HIS A 172 20.11 26.02 45.44
C HIS A 172 19.72 26.98 46.55
N SER A 173 18.86 26.57 47.48
CA SER A 173 18.77 27.23 48.75
C SER A 173 18.82 26.21 49.86
N HIS A 174 19.96 26.26 50.61
CA HIS A 174 20.11 25.64 51.91
C HIS A 174 19.37 26.47 52.96
N SER A 175 18.63 25.83 53.85
CA SER A 175 18.42 26.36 55.17
C SER A 175 18.20 25.24 56.18
N HIS A 176 19.12 25.23 57.16
CA HIS A 176 19.09 24.53 58.43
C HIS A 176 17.94 25.05 59.35
N HIS A 177 17.39 24.18 60.10
CA HIS A 177 16.99 24.22 61.55
C HIS A 177 16.06 23.04 61.76
N GLY A 178 16.17 22.11 62.68
CA GLY A 178 16.64 22.22 64.06
C GLY A 178 15.50 21.77 64.98
N VAL A 179 15.73 20.60 65.66
CA VAL A 179 15.24 20.24 67.00
C VAL A 179 13.71 20.05 67.19
N TYR A 180 13.27 18.92 67.42
CA TYR A 180 12.91 18.18 68.63
C TYR A 180 12.49 16.77 68.25
#